data_a7af1b6e915f9c0bdefc716ac2c80a78
#
_entry.id   a7af1b6e915f9c0bdefc716ac2c80a78
#
_cell.length_a   1.000
_cell.length_b   1.000
_cell.length_c   1.000
_cell.angle_alpha   90.00
_cell.angle_beta   90.00
_cell.angle_gamma   90.00
#
_symmetry.space_group_name_H-M   'P 1'
#
loop_
_entity.id
_entity.type
_entity.pdbx_description
1 polymer ?
#
loop_
_entity_poly.entity_id
_entity_poly.type
_entity_poly.pdbx_seq_one_letter_code
_entity_poly.pdbx_strand_id
1 'polypeptide(L)'
;MAKKLNGTVIVTYRCNARCSMCSRYKAPSKPEEELTVETIRKLPQMNFVNVTGGEPFIRQDLEDIIRELYTKTDRVVISTNGFFTDRILAMCEKFPKLGIRISIEGLEETNNAIRGLPDGFNRGYTTLKKLVEMHHPDVGFGMTVQDKNAQDLVPLYKISDEMGMEFATASLHNSFYFVESKNIIHDRPMVAKNFEDLINELLRSRSPKKWFRAYFNHGLINYIYGQKRLLPCDMSVDTFFIDPYGDVMPCNGTKCKEVMGNLKESDWDTLWN
;
A
#
# COMPACT_ATOMS: atom_id res chain seq x y z
N MET A 1 -16.31 20.80 14.00
CA MET A 1 -15.51 19.57 14.29
C MET A 1 -14.25 19.65 13.46
N ALA A 2 -13.07 19.45 14.05
CA ALA A 2 -11.83 19.37 13.29
C ALA A 2 -11.92 18.24 12.26
N LYS A 3 -11.42 18.47 11.05
CA LYS A 3 -11.37 17.44 10.00
C LYS A 3 -10.45 16.32 10.46
N LYS A 4 -10.97 15.08 10.52
CA LYS A 4 -10.13 13.93 10.89
C LYS A 4 -9.17 13.63 9.74
N LEU A 5 -7.94 13.32 10.08
CA LEU A 5 -6.86 13.05 9.13
C LEU A 5 -6.87 11.60 8.63
N ASN A 6 -6.14 11.34 7.55
CA ASN A 6 -5.81 10.02 7.05
C ASN A 6 -4.31 9.77 7.26
N GLY A 7 -3.95 8.65 7.86
CA GLY A 7 -2.56 8.33 8.19
C GLY A 7 -1.99 7.19 7.36
N THR A 8 -0.70 7.24 7.08
CA THR A 8 0.08 6.09 6.66
C THR A 8 1.25 5.91 7.63
N VAL A 9 1.29 4.76 8.29
CA VAL A 9 2.33 4.40 9.26
C VAL A 9 3.24 3.35 8.65
N ILE A 10 4.47 3.76 8.35
CA ILE A 10 5.53 2.88 7.88
C ILE A 10 6.20 2.30 9.11
N VAL A 11 5.80 1.09 9.51
CA VAL A 11 6.23 0.52 10.81
C VAL A 11 7.66 -0.03 10.79
N THR A 12 8.19 -0.36 9.62
CA THR A 12 9.54 -0.90 9.45
C THR A 12 10.04 -0.68 8.03
N TYR A 13 11.35 -0.58 7.85
CA TYR A 13 11.99 -0.64 6.53
C TYR A 13 12.59 -2.03 6.22
N ARG A 14 12.53 -2.98 7.15
CA ARG A 14 12.95 -4.37 6.93
C ARG A 14 11.95 -5.07 6.01
N CYS A 15 12.45 -5.87 5.06
CA CYS A 15 11.62 -6.60 4.10
C CYS A 15 12.27 -7.93 3.72
N ASN A 16 11.48 -8.97 3.56
CA ASN A 16 11.92 -10.27 3.04
C ASN A 16 11.87 -10.35 1.50
N ALA A 17 11.21 -9.40 0.83
CA ALA A 17 11.17 -9.31 -0.62
C ALA A 17 12.30 -8.42 -1.18
N ARG A 18 12.66 -8.66 -2.46
CA ARG A 18 13.71 -7.92 -3.18
C ARG A 18 13.16 -7.39 -4.50
N CYS A 19 12.05 -6.63 -4.40
CA CYS A 19 11.33 -6.15 -5.57
C CYS A 19 12.22 -5.32 -6.50
N SER A 20 12.12 -5.59 -7.81
CA SER A 20 12.93 -4.91 -8.82
C SER A 20 12.63 -3.39 -8.92
N MET A 21 11.47 -2.95 -8.45
CA MET A 21 11.04 -1.55 -8.43
C MET A 21 11.24 -0.84 -7.09
N CYS A 22 11.77 -1.56 -6.08
CA CYS A 22 11.94 -1.05 -4.73
C CYS A 22 13.26 -1.55 -4.14
N SER A 23 14.16 -0.64 -3.79
CA SER A 23 15.45 -0.95 -3.19
C SER A 23 15.45 -0.82 -1.66
N ARG A 24 14.29 -0.75 -1.01
CA ARG A 24 14.15 -0.56 0.44
C ARG A 24 14.85 -1.66 1.25
N TYR A 25 14.84 -2.89 0.77
CA TYR A 25 15.54 -4.00 1.41
C TYR A 25 17.07 -3.80 1.55
N LYS A 26 17.66 -2.88 0.76
CA LYS A 26 19.09 -2.52 0.86
C LYS A 26 19.36 -1.50 1.97
N ALA A 27 18.33 -0.82 2.48
CA ALA A 27 18.41 0.18 3.53
C ALA A 27 17.36 -0.11 4.62
N PRO A 28 17.49 -1.26 5.33
CA PRO A 28 16.56 -1.64 6.40
C PRO A 28 16.71 -0.73 7.62
N SER A 29 15.64 -0.56 8.38
CA SER A 29 15.70 0.03 9.71
C SER A 29 16.27 -0.96 10.72
N LYS A 30 16.84 -0.46 11.81
CA LYS A 30 17.19 -1.29 12.95
C LYS A 30 15.98 -1.43 13.87
N PRO A 31 15.70 -2.63 14.40
CA PRO A 31 14.52 -2.87 15.23
C PRO A 31 14.41 -1.91 16.43
N GLU A 32 15.52 -1.59 17.08
CA GLU A 32 15.61 -0.71 18.24
C GLU A 32 15.37 0.78 17.93
N GLU A 33 15.46 1.16 16.65
CA GLU A 33 15.20 2.53 16.20
C GLU A 33 13.77 2.71 15.68
N GLU A 34 13.01 1.62 15.51
CA GLU A 34 11.65 1.66 14.95
C GLU A 34 10.64 2.29 15.94
N LEU A 35 9.51 2.74 15.39
CA LEU A 35 8.37 3.25 16.15
C LEU A 35 7.93 2.26 17.23
N THR A 36 7.69 2.77 18.44
CA THR A 36 7.10 2.01 19.55
C THR A 36 5.60 2.29 19.67
N VAL A 37 4.89 1.50 20.47
CA VAL A 37 3.48 1.75 20.81
C VAL A 37 3.30 3.12 21.46
N GLU A 38 4.24 3.57 22.30
CA GLU A 38 4.22 4.90 22.92
C GLU A 38 4.28 6.02 21.89
N THR A 39 5.08 5.84 20.83
CA THR A 39 5.12 6.81 19.72
C THR A 39 3.80 6.81 18.94
N ILE A 40 3.24 5.64 18.65
CA ILE A 40 1.92 5.50 17.99
C ILE A 40 0.80 6.16 18.82
N ARG A 41 0.88 6.09 20.14
CA ARG A 41 -0.10 6.72 21.06
C ARG A 41 -0.19 8.24 20.89
N LYS A 42 0.86 8.90 20.43
CA LYS A 42 0.87 10.34 20.15
C LYS A 42 0.12 10.74 18.87
N LEU A 43 -0.23 9.79 17.99
CA LEU A 43 -0.97 10.06 16.75
C LEU A 43 -2.36 10.64 17.03
N PRO A 44 -2.88 11.50 16.15
CA PRO A 44 -4.21 12.11 16.29
C PRO A 44 -5.34 11.11 16.06
N GLN A 45 -6.58 11.54 16.26
CA GLN A 45 -7.75 10.82 15.79
C GLN A 45 -7.84 10.89 14.26
N MET A 46 -8.08 9.75 13.62
CA MET A 46 -8.05 9.60 12.16
C MET A 46 -9.36 9.01 11.63
N ASN A 47 -9.65 9.26 10.34
CA ASN A 47 -10.69 8.51 9.63
C ASN A 47 -10.20 7.12 9.23
N PHE A 48 -8.92 7.03 8.89
CA PHE A 48 -8.32 5.86 8.28
C PHE A 48 -6.82 5.85 8.54
N VAL A 49 -6.25 4.67 8.73
CA VAL A 49 -4.80 4.48 8.75
C VAL A 49 -4.40 3.26 7.90
N ASN A 50 -3.40 3.47 7.03
CA ASN A 50 -2.72 2.39 6.33
C ASN A 50 -1.41 2.07 7.04
N VAL A 51 -1.25 0.83 7.48
CA VAL A 51 0.00 0.30 8.03
C VAL A 51 0.78 -0.35 6.90
N THR A 52 2.00 0.09 6.71
CA THR A 52 2.88 -0.40 5.65
C THR A 52 4.32 -0.45 6.13
N GLY A 53 5.24 -0.73 5.23
CA GLY A 53 6.66 -0.79 5.55
C GLY A 53 7.50 -1.35 4.41
N GLY A 54 8.60 -1.99 4.76
CA GLY A 54 9.17 -3.02 3.94
C GLY A 54 8.19 -4.20 3.93
N GLU A 55 8.12 -4.95 5.05
CA GLU A 55 7.07 -5.94 5.29
C GLU A 55 6.63 -5.85 6.76
N PRO A 56 5.39 -5.38 7.04
CA PRO A 56 4.92 -5.19 8.43
C PRO A 56 4.95 -6.47 9.26
N PHE A 57 4.61 -7.61 8.67
CA PHE A 57 4.57 -8.89 9.39
C PHE A 57 5.94 -9.45 9.80
N ILE A 58 7.04 -8.76 9.53
CA ILE A 58 8.35 -9.07 10.13
C ILE A 58 8.39 -8.63 11.61
N ARG A 59 7.65 -7.58 12.00
CA ARG A 59 7.63 -7.08 13.38
C ARG A 59 6.93 -8.06 14.31
N GLN A 60 7.53 -8.29 15.48
CA GLN A 60 6.95 -9.17 16.49
C GLN A 60 5.85 -8.47 17.31
N ASP A 61 5.94 -7.16 17.45
CA ASP A 61 5.03 -6.29 18.18
C ASP A 61 3.94 -5.64 17.31
N LEU A 62 3.76 -6.13 16.06
CA LEU A 62 2.77 -5.58 15.13
C LEU A 62 1.35 -5.62 15.72
N GLU A 63 1.01 -6.65 16.49
CA GLU A 63 -0.30 -6.77 17.13
C GLU A 63 -0.58 -5.62 18.10
N ASP A 64 0.40 -5.25 18.91
CA ASP A 64 0.27 -4.17 19.89
C ASP A 64 0.14 -2.80 19.18
N ILE A 65 0.86 -2.62 18.08
CA ILE A 65 0.72 -1.43 17.22
C ILE A 65 -0.69 -1.35 16.63
N ILE A 66 -1.22 -2.44 16.08
CA ILE A 66 -2.57 -2.47 15.51
C ILE A 66 -3.62 -2.19 16.57
N ARG A 67 -3.47 -2.76 17.77
CA ARG A 67 -4.33 -2.51 18.92
C ARG A 67 -4.35 -1.03 19.31
N GLU A 68 -3.19 -0.39 19.38
CA GLU A 68 -3.09 1.03 19.69
C GLU A 68 -3.70 1.89 18.56
N LEU A 69 -3.49 1.55 17.29
CA LEU A 69 -4.09 2.27 16.17
C LEU A 69 -5.62 2.22 16.17
N TYR A 70 -6.23 1.12 16.64
CA TYR A 70 -7.68 1.05 16.82
C TYR A 70 -8.24 1.98 17.92
N THR A 71 -7.40 2.55 18.78
CA THR A 71 -7.81 3.64 19.67
C THR A 71 -7.89 5.00 18.97
N LYS A 72 -7.30 5.10 17.75
CA LYS A 72 -7.21 6.33 16.97
C LYS A 72 -8.14 6.35 15.75
N THR A 73 -8.61 5.20 15.30
CA THR A 73 -9.49 5.08 14.12
C THR A 73 -10.27 3.79 14.15
N ASP A 74 -11.46 3.80 13.56
CA ASP A 74 -12.26 2.58 13.35
C ASP A 74 -11.81 1.77 12.13
N ARG A 75 -10.91 2.31 11.29
CA ARG A 75 -10.46 1.67 10.05
C ARG A 75 -8.94 1.61 9.93
N VAL A 76 -8.40 0.44 10.19
CA VAL A 76 -6.99 0.09 10.01
C VAL A 76 -6.86 -0.87 8.84
N VAL A 77 -5.92 -0.61 7.92
CA VAL A 77 -5.59 -1.48 6.78
C VAL A 77 -4.10 -1.78 6.82
N ILE A 78 -3.70 -3.02 6.57
CA ILE A 78 -2.29 -3.42 6.41
C ILE A 78 -2.00 -3.70 4.94
N SER A 79 -0.98 -3.05 4.41
CA SER A 79 -0.37 -3.38 3.12
C SER A 79 0.81 -4.33 3.35
N THR A 80 0.74 -5.54 2.76
CA THR A 80 1.70 -6.65 2.98
C THR A 80 2.03 -7.35 1.67
N ASN A 81 3.15 -8.04 1.63
CA ASN A 81 3.46 -8.94 0.51
C ASN A 81 2.73 -10.30 0.58
N GLY A 82 2.00 -10.55 1.66
CA GLY A 82 1.19 -11.75 1.83
C GLY A 82 1.96 -13.03 2.15
N PHE A 83 3.27 -12.97 2.36
CA PHE A 83 4.13 -14.15 2.54
C PHE A 83 3.90 -14.88 3.87
N PHE A 84 3.53 -14.16 4.91
CA PHE A 84 3.37 -14.69 6.27
C PHE A 84 1.93 -15.14 6.55
N THR A 85 1.39 -16.06 5.76
CA THR A 85 -0.01 -16.50 5.79
C THR A 85 -0.55 -16.71 7.20
N ASP A 86 0.08 -17.57 8.00
CA ASP A 86 -0.44 -17.93 9.32
C ASP A 86 -0.50 -16.72 10.29
N ARG A 87 0.49 -15.82 10.21
CA ARG A 87 0.52 -14.60 11.01
C ARG A 87 -0.58 -13.62 10.58
N ILE A 88 -0.85 -13.53 9.28
CA ILE A 88 -1.91 -12.67 8.73
C ILE A 88 -3.27 -13.19 9.18
N LEU A 89 -3.54 -14.49 9.07
CA LEU A 89 -4.79 -15.09 9.48
C LEU A 89 -5.02 -14.93 10.99
N ALA A 90 -4.03 -15.25 11.81
CA ALA A 90 -4.12 -15.05 13.26
C ALA A 90 -4.38 -13.58 13.64
N MET A 91 -3.82 -12.61 12.90
CA MET A 91 -4.10 -11.20 13.10
C MET A 91 -5.55 -10.84 12.75
N CYS A 92 -6.08 -11.39 11.65
CA CYS A 92 -7.47 -11.18 11.22
C CYS A 92 -8.49 -11.81 12.18
N GLU A 93 -8.17 -12.96 12.80
CA GLU A 93 -9.00 -13.56 13.85
C GLU A 93 -9.11 -12.64 15.08
N LYS A 94 -8.00 -12.01 15.47
CA LYS A 94 -7.97 -11.07 16.62
C LYS A 94 -8.63 -9.71 16.30
N PHE A 95 -8.53 -9.28 15.04
CA PHE A 95 -9.06 -8.01 14.55
C PHE A 95 -9.98 -8.21 13.33
N PRO A 96 -11.25 -8.62 13.53
CA PRO A 96 -12.13 -9.01 12.43
C PRO A 96 -12.47 -7.89 11.43
N LYS A 97 -12.18 -6.63 11.75
CA LYS A 97 -12.39 -5.47 10.86
C LYS A 97 -11.10 -5.00 10.19
N LEU A 98 -9.98 -5.69 10.41
CA LEU A 98 -8.69 -5.29 9.86
C LEU A 98 -8.68 -5.47 8.34
N GLY A 99 -8.45 -4.38 7.61
CA GLY A 99 -8.28 -4.47 6.15
C GLY A 99 -6.93 -5.08 5.78
N ILE A 100 -6.91 -5.99 4.81
CA ILE A 100 -5.69 -6.58 4.27
C ILE A 100 -5.56 -6.27 2.79
N ARG A 101 -4.43 -5.69 2.40
CA ARG A 101 -4.07 -5.43 1.00
C ARG A 101 -2.79 -6.18 0.68
N ILE A 102 -2.90 -7.21 -0.14
CA ILE A 102 -1.75 -8.02 -0.55
C ILE A 102 -1.21 -7.47 -1.87
N SER A 103 0.09 -7.23 -1.91
CA SER A 103 0.76 -6.76 -3.12
C SER A 103 1.05 -7.94 -4.05
N ILE A 104 0.43 -7.97 -5.22
CA ILE A 104 0.64 -8.97 -6.28
C ILE A 104 0.89 -8.21 -7.59
N GLU A 105 2.05 -8.45 -8.20
CA GLU A 105 2.56 -7.67 -9.33
C GLU A 105 2.34 -8.36 -10.69
N GLY A 106 1.49 -9.36 -10.77
CA GLY A 106 1.19 -10.11 -11.97
C GLY A 106 0.84 -11.56 -11.68
N LEU A 107 0.73 -12.39 -12.70
CA LEU A 107 0.61 -13.83 -12.57
C LEU A 107 1.90 -14.43 -11.99
N GLU A 108 1.93 -15.72 -11.69
CA GLU A 108 2.96 -16.36 -10.86
C GLU A 108 4.39 -16.01 -11.29
N GLU A 109 4.74 -16.25 -12.55
CA GLU A 109 6.09 -16.01 -13.06
C GLU A 109 6.48 -14.53 -12.98
N THR A 110 5.60 -13.66 -13.47
CA THR A 110 5.79 -12.21 -13.47
C THR A 110 5.90 -11.67 -12.04
N ASN A 111 5.00 -12.09 -11.16
CA ASN A 111 5.02 -11.67 -9.76
C ASN A 111 6.31 -12.06 -9.07
N ASN A 112 6.72 -13.32 -9.18
CA ASN A 112 7.91 -13.84 -8.50
C ASN A 112 9.18 -13.17 -9.01
N ALA A 113 9.26 -12.90 -10.32
CA ALA A 113 10.38 -12.17 -10.93
C ALA A 113 10.44 -10.70 -10.46
N ILE A 114 9.30 -9.98 -10.42
CA ILE A 114 9.27 -8.57 -9.99
C ILE A 114 9.54 -8.44 -8.49
N ARG A 115 8.93 -9.30 -7.67
CA ARG A 115 9.05 -9.21 -6.21
C ARG A 115 10.35 -9.79 -5.68
N GLY A 116 11.08 -10.56 -6.50
CA GLY A 116 12.32 -11.23 -6.08
C GLY A 116 12.09 -12.09 -4.83
N LEU A 117 10.95 -12.75 -4.77
CA LEU A 117 10.50 -13.56 -3.64
C LEU A 117 10.05 -14.92 -4.18
N PRO A 118 10.87 -15.98 -4.01
CA PRO A 118 10.50 -17.33 -4.44
C PRO A 118 9.17 -17.75 -3.83
N ASP A 119 8.29 -18.34 -4.64
CA ASP A 119 6.94 -18.77 -4.22
C ASP A 119 6.04 -17.63 -3.70
N GLY A 120 6.42 -16.38 -3.98
CA GLY A 120 5.72 -15.19 -3.46
C GLY A 120 4.28 -15.09 -3.94
N PHE A 121 4.03 -15.44 -5.22
CA PHE A 121 2.67 -15.47 -5.76
C PHE A 121 1.79 -16.50 -5.04
N ASN A 122 2.22 -17.76 -4.97
CA ASN A 122 1.44 -18.83 -4.37
C ASN A 122 1.15 -18.58 -2.89
N ARG A 123 2.12 -18.03 -2.15
CA ARG A 123 1.90 -17.65 -0.74
C ARG A 123 0.90 -16.50 -0.62
N GLY A 124 1.07 -15.41 -1.35
CA GLY A 124 0.14 -14.28 -1.34
C GLY A 124 -1.27 -14.70 -1.77
N TYR A 125 -1.37 -15.49 -2.84
CA TYR A 125 -2.64 -16.00 -3.36
C TYR A 125 -3.32 -16.99 -2.39
N THR A 126 -2.55 -17.86 -1.74
CA THR A 126 -3.06 -18.76 -0.68
C THR A 126 -3.60 -17.95 0.50
N THR A 127 -2.89 -16.89 0.91
CA THR A 127 -3.36 -15.99 1.96
C THR A 127 -4.69 -15.35 1.59
N LEU A 128 -4.81 -14.85 0.34
CA LEU A 128 -6.07 -14.27 -0.16
C LEU A 128 -7.22 -15.29 -0.13
N LYS A 129 -7.00 -16.51 -0.63
CA LYS A 129 -8.03 -17.56 -0.63
C LYS A 129 -8.50 -17.87 0.78
N LYS A 130 -7.59 -18.08 1.72
CA LYS A 130 -7.92 -18.37 3.11
C LYS A 130 -8.71 -17.21 3.78
N LEU A 131 -8.37 -15.96 3.50
CA LEU A 131 -9.12 -14.79 3.99
C LEU A 131 -10.54 -14.75 3.42
N VAL A 132 -10.74 -15.11 2.15
CA VAL A 132 -12.07 -15.23 1.53
C VAL A 132 -12.86 -16.39 2.16
N GLU A 133 -12.23 -17.55 2.36
CA GLU A 133 -12.83 -18.71 3.05
C GLU A 133 -13.26 -18.38 4.48
N MET A 134 -12.50 -17.52 5.18
CA MET A 134 -12.84 -16.98 6.50
C MET A 134 -13.95 -15.92 6.44
N HIS A 135 -14.46 -15.56 5.28
CA HIS A 135 -15.39 -14.45 5.07
C HIS A 135 -14.88 -13.10 5.65
N HIS A 136 -13.56 -12.88 5.58
CA HIS A 136 -13.00 -11.64 6.09
C HIS A 136 -13.49 -10.43 5.28
N PRO A 137 -14.04 -9.36 5.91
CA PRO A 137 -14.87 -8.37 5.21
C PRO A 137 -14.08 -7.37 4.34
N ASP A 138 -12.80 -7.11 4.62
CA ASP A 138 -12.00 -6.08 3.94
C ASP A 138 -10.68 -6.65 3.41
N VAL A 139 -10.77 -7.37 2.27
CA VAL A 139 -9.63 -8.00 1.61
C VAL A 139 -9.49 -7.48 0.19
N GLY A 140 -8.26 -7.34 -0.25
CA GLY A 140 -7.96 -6.96 -1.62
C GLY A 140 -6.49 -7.11 -1.95
N PHE A 141 -6.16 -6.91 -3.21
CA PHE A 141 -4.78 -6.84 -3.63
C PHE A 141 -4.51 -5.62 -4.52
N GLY A 142 -3.25 -5.30 -4.62
CA GLY A 142 -2.77 -4.15 -5.37
C GLY A 142 -1.62 -4.52 -6.28
N MET A 143 -1.55 -3.84 -7.42
CA MET A 143 -0.54 -4.02 -8.46
C MET A 143 0.08 -2.69 -8.84
N THR A 144 1.41 -2.63 -8.87
CA THR A 144 2.15 -1.51 -9.43
C THR A 144 2.50 -1.83 -10.89
N VAL A 145 1.80 -1.18 -11.81
CA VAL A 145 1.87 -1.49 -13.24
C VAL A 145 3.12 -0.86 -13.86
N GLN A 146 3.84 -1.65 -14.62
CA GLN A 146 5.07 -1.32 -15.34
C GLN A 146 5.19 -2.14 -16.64
N ASP A 147 6.23 -1.91 -17.46
CA ASP A 147 6.40 -2.63 -18.73
C ASP A 147 6.33 -4.16 -18.59
N LYS A 148 6.89 -4.70 -17.49
CA LYS A 148 7.04 -6.15 -17.30
C LYS A 148 5.74 -6.89 -16.93
N ASN A 149 4.73 -6.17 -16.48
CA ASN A 149 3.51 -6.79 -15.94
C ASN A 149 2.20 -6.20 -16.48
N ALA A 150 2.27 -5.22 -17.37
CA ALA A 150 1.07 -4.56 -17.87
C ALA A 150 0.08 -5.55 -18.51
N GLN A 151 0.56 -6.59 -19.20
CA GLN A 151 -0.27 -7.64 -19.79
C GLN A 151 -1.04 -8.49 -18.76
N ASP A 152 -0.57 -8.54 -17.52
CA ASP A 152 -1.21 -9.30 -16.44
C ASP A 152 -2.30 -8.48 -15.72
N LEU A 153 -2.44 -7.18 -16.05
CA LEU A 153 -3.33 -6.26 -15.35
C LEU A 153 -4.80 -6.71 -15.42
N VAL A 154 -5.33 -6.99 -16.61
CA VAL A 154 -6.70 -7.44 -16.79
C VAL A 154 -6.91 -8.88 -16.29
N PRO A 155 -6.04 -9.86 -16.58
CA PRO A 155 -6.11 -11.18 -15.97
C PRO A 155 -6.18 -11.15 -14.45
N LEU A 156 -5.33 -10.35 -13.79
CA LEU A 156 -5.30 -10.24 -12.34
C LEU A 156 -6.56 -9.56 -11.78
N TYR A 157 -7.07 -8.54 -12.47
CA TYR A 157 -8.36 -7.92 -12.14
C TYR A 157 -9.51 -8.94 -12.18
N LYS A 158 -9.58 -9.80 -13.21
CA LYS A 158 -10.62 -10.83 -13.31
C LYS A 158 -10.58 -11.80 -12.14
N ILE A 159 -9.40 -12.25 -11.75
CA ILE A 159 -9.24 -13.09 -10.54
C ILE A 159 -9.79 -12.37 -9.29
N SER A 160 -9.47 -11.08 -9.13
CA SER A 160 -9.96 -10.27 -8.02
C SER A 160 -11.49 -10.14 -8.03
N ASP A 161 -12.07 -9.92 -9.20
CA ASP A 161 -13.50 -9.72 -9.38
C ASP A 161 -14.29 -11.01 -9.11
N GLU A 162 -13.80 -12.15 -9.60
CA GLU A 162 -14.37 -13.49 -9.33
C GLU A 162 -14.35 -13.83 -7.83
N MET A 163 -13.31 -13.40 -7.11
CA MET A 163 -13.20 -13.60 -5.66
C MET A 163 -13.97 -12.54 -4.86
N GLY A 164 -14.61 -11.55 -5.50
CA GLY A 164 -15.35 -10.48 -4.83
C GLY A 164 -14.45 -9.51 -4.06
N MET A 165 -13.17 -9.38 -4.41
CA MET A 165 -12.19 -8.58 -3.69
C MET A 165 -11.94 -7.21 -4.31
N GLU A 166 -11.34 -6.33 -3.51
CA GLU A 166 -10.81 -5.05 -3.99
C GLU A 166 -9.56 -5.24 -4.84
N PHE A 167 -9.48 -4.52 -5.97
CA PHE A 167 -8.29 -4.43 -6.79
C PHE A 167 -7.82 -2.98 -6.88
N ALA A 168 -6.62 -2.72 -6.37
CA ALA A 168 -5.99 -1.40 -6.41
C ALA A 168 -4.83 -1.38 -7.41
N THR A 169 -4.68 -0.28 -8.10
CA THR A 169 -3.61 -0.08 -9.09
C THR A 169 -2.79 1.15 -8.77
N ALA A 170 -1.51 1.08 -9.09
CA ALA A 170 -0.60 2.21 -9.13
C ALA A 170 0.24 2.13 -10.40
N SER A 171 0.77 3.25 -10.86
CA SER A 171 1.79 3.28 -11.91
C SER A 171 3.18 3.27 -11.29
N LEU A 172 4.14 2.61 -11.93
CA LEU A 172 5.54 2.63 -11.54
C LEU A 172 6.03 4.08 -11.36
N HIS A 173 6.68 4.35 -10.24
CA HIS A 173 7.22 5.68 -9.92
C HIS A 173 8.48 5.61 -9.07
N ASN A 174 9.16 6.74 -8.93
CA ASN A 174 10.31 6.91 -8.08
C ASN A 174 9.91 7.63 -6.79
N SER A 175 10.54 7.27 -5.68
CA SER A 175 10.39 8.00 -4.42
C SER A 175 11.54 7.69 -3.47
N PHE A 176 11.78 8.58 -2.50
CA PHE A 176 12.72 8.30 -1.41
C PHE A 176 12.30 7.05 -0.61
N TYR A 177 11.00 6.80 -0.49
CA TYR A 177 10.47 5.64 0.21
C TYR A 177 10.90 4.32 -0.40
N PHE A 178 10.94 4.22 -1.74
CA PHE A 178 11.44 3.03 -2.43
C PHE A 178 12.97 2.95 -2.50
N VAL A 179 13.69 4.00 -2.10
CA VAL A 179 15.15 4.13 -2.33
C VAL A 179 15.46 3.90 -3.81
N GLU A 180 14.63 4.49 -4.68
CA GLU A 180 14.71 4.27 -6.12
C GLU A 180 14.45 5.58 -6.88
N SER A 181 15.33 5.84 -7.85
CA SER A 181 15.30 7.04 -8.69
C SER A 181 15.36 6.72 -10.19
N LYS A 182 15.48 5.43 -10.54
CA LYS A 182 15.71 4.96 -11.90
C LYS A 182 14.53 4.18 -12.49
N ASN A 183 13.42 4.07 -11.75
CA ASN A 183 12.21 3.49 -12.28
C ASN A 183 11.71 4.30 -13.47
N ILE A 184 11.47 3.63 -14.60
CA ILE A 184 10.97 4.24 -15.82
C ILE A 184 10.06 3.26 -16.56
N ILE A 185 8.98 3.78 -17.12
CA ILE A 185 8.14 3.07 -18.08
C ILE A 185 8.67 3.40 -19.47
N HIS A 186 9.21 2.39 -20.17
CA HIS A 186 9.80 2.53 -21.49
C HIS A 186 8.74 2.51 -22.59
N ASP A 187 7.82 1.56 -22.54
CA ASP A 187 6.71 1.43 -23.49
C ASP A 187 5.41 2.00 -22.91
N ARG A 188 5.36 3.34 -22.84
CA ARG A 188 4.17 4.05 -22.35
C ARG A 188 2.88 3.71 -23.11
N PRO A 189 2.89 3.59 -24.45
CA PRO A 189 1.69 3.21 -25.21
C PRO A 189 1.16 1.83 -24.80
N MET A 190 2.03 0.83 -24.68
CA MET A 190 1.65 -0.52 -24.28
C MET A 190 1.07 -0.53 -22.85
N VAL A 191 1.72 0.12 -21.89
CA VAL A 191 1.23 0.20 -20.51
C VAL A 191 -0.10 0.96 -20.43
N ALA A 192 -0.23 2.09 -21.14
CA ALA A 192 -1.47 2.85 -21.20
C ALA A 192 -2.62 2.03 -21.81
N LYS A 193 -2.36 1.27 -22.89
CA LYS A 193 -3.34 0.39 -23.52
C LYS A 193 -3.88 -0.66 -22.56
N ASN A 194 -3.04 -1.27 -21.72
CA ASN A 194 -3.49 -2.22 -20.71
C ASN A 194 -4.36 -1.56 -19.62
N PHE A 195 -4.07 -0.31 -19.25
CA PHE A 195 -4.97 0.48 -18.40
C PHE A 195 -6.31 0.78 -19.07
N GLU A 196 -6.32 1.11 -20.38
CA GLU A 196 -7.56 1.30 -21.15
C GLU A 196 -8.42 0.03 -21.16
N ASP A 197 -7.78 -1.13 -21.34
CA ASP A 197 -8.46 -2.41 -21.30
C ASP A 197 -9.08 -2.70 -19.94
N LEU A 198 -8.36 -2.41 -18.83
CA LEU A 198 -8.92 -2.47 -17.48
C LEU A 198 -10.10 -1.50 -17.29
N ILE A 199 -9.97 -0.26 -17.77
CA ILE A 199 -11.03 0.75 -17.71
C ILE A 199 -12.30 0.22 -18.40
N ASN A 200 -12.14 -0.35 -19.60
CA ASN A 200 -13.25 -0.93 -20.35
C ASN A 200 -13.93 -2.08 -19.57
N GLU A 201 -13.17 -2.96 -18.93
CA GLU A 201 -13.73 -4.01 -18.07
C GLU A 201 -14.50 -3.42 -16.86
N LEU A 202 -13.93 -2.43 -16.19
CA LEU A 202 -14.56 -1.77 -15.04
C LEU A 202 -15.88 -1.07 -15.41
N LEU A 203 -15.94 -0.44 -16.58
CA LEU A 203 -17.12 0.28 -17.06
C LEU A 203 -18.26 -0.65 -17.52
N ARG A 204 -18.01 -1.92 -17.78
CA ARG A 204 -19.07 -2.92 -18.05
C ARG A 204 -19.93 -3.20 -16.82
N SER A 205 -19.42 -2.90 -15.64
CA SER A 205 -20.16 -3.09 -14.39
C SER A 205 -21.16 -1.97 -14.13
N ARG A 206 -22.25 -2.28 -13.41
CA ARG A 206 -23.19 -1.28 -12.89
C ARG A 206 -22.79 -0.72 -11.52
N SER A 207 -21.61 -1.05 -11.01
CA SER A 207 -21.12 -0.60 -9.71
C SER A 207 -20.48 0.80 -9.79
N PRO A 208 -21.02 1.83 -9.10
CA PRO A 208 -20.40 3.14 -9.04
C PRO A 208 -18.94 3.12 -8.53
N LYS A 209 -18.62 2.16 -7.64
CA LYS A 209 -17.27 1.97 -7.14
C LYS A 209 -16.30 1.55 -8.25
N LYS A 210 -16.72 0.66 -9.16
CA LYS A 210 -15.91 0.28 -10.33
C LYS A 210 -15.77 1.44 -11.32
N TRP A 211 -16.78 2.28 -11.50
CA TRP A 211 -16.69 3.49 -12.32
C TRP A 211 -15.68 4.50 -11.75
N PHE A 212 -15.69 4.69 -10.42
CA PHE A 212 -14.67 5.51 -9.76
C PHE A 212 -13.26 4.93 -9.97
N ARG A 213 -13.10 3.60 -9.89
CA ARG A 213 -11.84 2.94 -10.21
C ARG A 213 -11.42 3.15 -11.66
N ALA A 214 -12.35 3.11 -12.62
CA ALA A 214 -12.07 3.42 -14.02
C ALA A 214 -11.55 4.86 -14.18
N TYR A 215 -12.19 5.83 -13.54
CA TYR A 215 -11.75 7.23 -13.55
C TYR A 215 -10.35 7.39 -12.91
N PHE A 216 -10.08 6.70 -11.80
CA PHE A 216 -8.76 6.69 -11.17
C PHE A 216 -7.67 6.13 -12.11
N ASN A 217 -7.95 5.02 -12.80
CA ASN A 217 -7.02 4.44 -13.75
C ASN A 217 -6.78 5.34 -14.98
N HIS A 218 -7.78 6.10 -15.42
CA HIS A 218 -7.58 7.13 -16.43
C HIS A 218 -6.59 8.21 -15.95
N GLY A 219 -6.65 8.58 -14.68
CA GLY A 219 -5.66 9.48 -14.05
C GLY A 219 -4.24 8.89 -14.05
N LEU A 220 -4.09 7.55 -13.94
CA LEU A 220 -2.79 6.89 -14.06
C LEU A 220 -2.23 6.94 -15.49
N ILE A 221 -3.08 6.85 -16.52
CA ILE A 221 -2.66 7.08 -17.92
C ILE A 221 -2.12 8.50 -18.09
N ASN A 222 -2.81 9.51 -17.56
CA ASN A 222 -2.30 10.89 -17.56
C ASN A 222 -0.93 10.99 -16.87
N TYR A 223 -0.76 10.32 -15.73
CA TYR A 223 0.53 10.27 -15.03
C TYR A 223 1.65 9.66 -15.89
N ILE A 224 1.38 8.53 -16.58
CA ILE A 224 2.34 7.85 -17.45
C ILE A 224 2.83 8.78 -18.57
N TYR A 225 1.95 9.61 -19.13
CA TYR A 225 2.29 10.59 -20.17
C TYR A 225 2.80 11.92 -19.63
N GLY A 226 2.92 12.09 -18.30
CA GLY A 226 3.35 13.33 -17.66
C GLY A 226 2.33 14.47 -17.77
N GLN A 227 1.06 14.11 -17.96
CA GLN A 227 -0.04 15.07 -18.05
C GLN A 227 -0.53 15.49 -16.65
N LYS A 228 -1.37 16.52 -16.61
CA LYS A 228 -1.95 17.06 -15.38
C LYS A 228 -2.82 16.00 -14.67
N ARG A 229 -2.72 15.95 -13.34
CA ARG A 229 -3.60 15.11 -12.49
C ARG A 229 -5.08 15.50 -12.68
N LEU A 230 -5.95 14.48 -12.68
CA LEU A 230 -7.40 14.69 -12.77
C LEU A 230 -8.00 15.12 -11.43
N LEU A 231 -7.44 14.62 -10.32
CA LEU A 231 -7.88 14.94 -8.97
C LEU A 231 -6.84 15.80 -8.26
N PRO A 232 -7.26 16.72 -7.36
CA PRO A 232 -6.33 17.48 -6.54
C PRO A 232 -5.51 16.54 -5.65
N CYS A 233 -4.39 17.05 -5.15
CA CYS A 233 -3.57 16.33 -4.18
C CYS A 233 -3.90 16.82 -2.78
N ASP A 234 -4.40 15.91 -1.93
CA ASP A 234 -4.77 16.21 -0.54
C ASP A 234 -3.64 15.92 0.46
N MET A 235 -2.43 15.62 -0.04
CA MET A 235 -1.25 15.42 0.79
C MET A 235 -0.92 16.70 1.56
N SER A 236 -0.56 16.58 2.83
CA SER A 236 -0.33 17.68 3.79
C SER A 236 -1.56 18.56 4.10
N VAL A 237 -2.75 18.26 3.55
CA VAL A 237 -4.01 18.94 3.88
C VAL A 237 -4.84 18.10 4.86
N ASP A 238 -4.98 16.81 4.58
CA ASP A 238 -5.71 15.85 5.42
C ASP A 238 -5.04 14.47 5.46
N THR A 239 -3.85 14.33 4.90
CA THR A 239 -3.12 13.08 4.84
C THR A 239 -1.67 13.29 5.24
N PHE A 240 -1.14 12.39 6.08
CA PHE A 240 0.25 12.37 6.53
C PHE A 240 0.87 10.99 6.42
N PHE A 241 2.19 10.97 6.45
CA PHE A 241 3.00 9.76 6.55
C PHE A 241 3.90 9.85 7.77
N ILE A 242 4.12 8.74 8.44
CA ILE A 242 5.15 8.63 9.48
C ILE A 242 6.04 7.43 9.16
N ASP A 243 7.35 7.63 9.23
CA ASP A 243 8.32 6.59 8.96
C ASP A 243 8.73 5.80 10.23
N PRO A 244 9.49 4.69 10.12
CA PRO A 244 9.88 3.89 11.28
C PRO A 244 10.69 4.67 12.33
N TYR A 245 11.35 5.74 11.94
CA TYR A 245 12.14 6.55 12.85
C TYR A 245 11.34 7.62 13.59
N GLY A 246 10.05 7.79 13.25
CA GLY A 246 9.17 8.79 13.84
C GLY A 246 9.07 10.09 13.06
N ASP A 247 9.72 10.19 11.91
CA ASP A 247 9.65 11.38 11.07
C ASP A 247 8.28 11.50 10.42
N VAL A 248 7.58 12.60 10.69
CA VAL A 248 6.30 12.95 10.07
C VAL A 248 6.56 13.65 8.76
N MET A 249 5.88 13.22 7.71
CA MET A 249 6.08 13.68 6.34
C MET A 249 4.76 14.01 5.65
N PRO A 250 4.73 15.01 4.76
CA PRO A 250 3.54 15.33 3.97
C PRO A 250 3.22 14.25 2.92
N CYS A 251 4.25 13.60 2.38
CA CYS A 251 4.11 12.61 1.30
C CYS A 251 5.28 11.62 1.30
N ASN A 252 5.01 10.36 0.95
CA ASN A 252 6.05 9.35 0.74
C ASN A 252 6.48 9.23 -0.73
N GLY A 253 5.81 9.92 -1.64
CA GLY A 253 6.05 9.88 -3.08
C GLY A 253 6.99 10.97 -3.62
N THR A 254 7.58 11.79 -2.75
CA THR A 254 8.55 12.83 -3.14
C THR A 254 9.90 12.23 -3.49
N LYS A 255 10.71 12.96 -4.28
CA LYS A 255 12.07 12.52 -4.62
C LYS A 255 13.01 12.53 -3.42
N CYS A 256 12.88 13.55 -2.56
CA CYS A 256 13.63 13.71 -1.33
C CYS A 256 12.70 13.49 -0.14
N LYS A 257 13.26 13.07 0.99
CA LYS A 257 12.52 12.97 2.24
C LYS A 257 12.27 14.37 2.79
N GLU A 258 11.01 14.78 2.80
CA GLU A 258 10.56 16.04 3.37
C GLU A 258 10.01 15.78 4.77
N VAL A 259 10.67 16.28 5.81
CA VAL A 259 10.32 16.03 7.22
C VAL A 259 9.69 17.28 7.81
N MET A 260 8.49 17.15 8.37
CA MET A 260 7.78 18.19 9.13
C MET A 260 8.28 18.27 10.57
N GLY A 261 8.75 17.16 11.12
CA GLY A 261 9.29 16.98 12.45
C GLY A 261 9.23 15.51 12.88
N ASN A 262 9.63 15.21 14.13
CA ASN A 262 9.73 13.84 14.63
C ASN A 262 8.82 13.62 15.83
N LEU A 263 7.95 12.61 15.74
CA LEU A 263 6.94 12.29 16.77
C LEU A 263 7.54 11.69 18.06
N LYS A 264 8.78 11.20 18.02
CA LYS A 264 9.49 10.80 19.24
C LYS A 264 9.92 12.00 20.07
N GLU A 265 10.18 13.12 19.42
CA GLU A 265 10.75 14.35 20.04
C GLU A 265 9.66 15.39 20.37
N SER A 266 8.53 15.38 19.65
CA SER A 266 7.46 16.38 19.76
C SER A 266 6.07 15.72 19.86
N ASP A 267 5.09 16.50 20.27
CA ASP A 267 3.69 16.11 20.21
C ASP A 267 3.07 16.42 18.85
N TRP A 268 2.01 15.72 18.49
CA TRP A 268 1.34 15.84 17.19
C TRP A 268 0.91 17.29 16.88
N ASP A 269 0.28 17.96 17.83
CA ASP A 269 -0.26 19.31 17.60
C ASP A 269 0.85 20.34 17.27
N THR A 270 2.04 20.16 17.83
CA THR A 270 3.22 20.98 17.53
C THR A 270 3.72 20.74 16.09
N LEU A 271 3.59 19.50 15.59
CA LEU A 271 4.10 19.13 14.27
C LEU A 271 3.13 19.48 13.13
N TRP A 272 1.81 19.51 13.41
CA TRP A 272 0.79 19.65 12.37
C TRP A 272 0.25 21.08 12.22
N ASN A 273 0.39 21.95 13.20
CA ASN A 273 -0.02 23.36 13.19
C ASN A 273 1.12 24.27 12.79
#